data_cfc83961f7ca7630cc52294eb5265961
#
_entry.id   cfc83961f7ca7630cc52294eb5265961
#
_cell.length_a   1.000
_cell.length_b   1.000
_cell.length_c   1.000
_cell.angle_alpha   90.00
_cell.angle_beta   90.00
_cell.angle_gamma   90.00
#
_symmetry.space_group_name_H-M   'P 1'
#
loop_
_entity.id
_entity.type
_entity.pdbx_description
1 polymer ?
#
loop_
_entity_poly.entity_id
_entity_poly.type
_entity_poly.pdbx_seq_one_letter_code
_entity_poly.pdbx_strand_id
1 'polypeptide(L)'
;MEEKEKVSKNFIEMAIDKDLEEGVYDHVMTRFPPEPNGYLHIGHAKSILLNYGLAQKYHGKFNLRFDDTNPTKERMEFVESIKKDVQWLGADYEDRLFFASNYFDQMYEAAVSLINKGKAYVCDLSAEEIREYRGTLKEPGKESPYRNRSVEENLELFEKMKNGEFADGEKVLRAKIDMAAGNINMRDPILYRVAHMTHHNTGDKWCIYPMYDFAHPIEDAIEGVTHSICTLEFEDHRPLYDWVVKEVGFEQPPRQIEFAKMYLTNVITGKRYIKKLVEDGVVDGWDDPRLVSIAALRRRGFTPDAIRTFIELAGVSKAQSSVDYAMLEFCIRDDLKLKKSRVMAVLDPVKVVITNYPEGQIEYLDVENNKENEELGSRKVAFGRELYIERDDFMIDPPKKYFRMYPGNEVRLMNAYFVKCTDYITDENGKVTEIHCTYDPETKSGSGFTGRKVKGTIHWVCADECVDAEVRLYENIVDEEKGVYNEDGSLNLNPNSLTILPECKLEAGLKDSKAYDSFQFVRQGYFCCDAKDSTEDHLVFNRIVSLKSSYKPKK
;
A
#
# COMPACT_ATOMS: atom_id res chain seq x y z
N MET A 1 -20.47 29.58 -20.83
CA MET A 1 -19.03 29.28 -21.01
C MET A 1 -18.53 28.82 -19.63
N GLU A 2 -18.45 27.51 -19.43
CA GLU A 2 -17.85 26.96 -18.23
C GLU A 2 -16.35 27.27 -18.25
N GLU A 3 -15.88 28.05 -17.30
CA GLU A 3 -14.45 28.14 -17.00
C GLU A 3 -13.99 26.74 -16.58
N LYS A 4 -13.36 26.02 -17.50
CA LYS A 4 -12.57 24.84 -17.14
C LYS A 4 -11.48 25.33 -16.20
N GLU A 5 -11.57 24.99 -14.92
CA GLU A 5 -10.45 25.10 -13.99
C GLU A 5 -9.21 24.54 -14.69
N LYS A 6 -8.21 25.38 -14.93
CA LYS A 6 -6.91 24.95 -15.44
C LYS A 6 -6.25 24.12 -14.36
N VAL A 7 -6.44 22.81 -14.40
CA VAL A 7 -5.66 21.89 -13.56
C VAL A 7 -4.18 22.15 -13.86
N SER A 8 -3.45 22.60 -12.85
CA SER A 8 -2.02 22.86 -12.96
C SER A 8 -1.28 21.57 -13.30
N LYS A 9 -0.59 21.55 -14.45
CA LYS A 9 0.25 20.42 -14.87
C LYS A 9 1.49 20.33 -13.98
N ASN A 10 1.87 19.12 -13.59
CA ASN A 10 3.15 18.89 -12.91
C ASN A 10 4.33 18.94 -13.93
N PHE A 11 5.55 18.96 -13.41
CA PHE A 11 6.74 19.12 -14.24
C PHE A 11 7.00 17.94 -15.21
N ILE A 12 6.52 16.72 -14.87
CA ILE A 12 6.61 15.55 -15.75
C ILE A 12 5.65 15.72 -16.93
N GLU A 13 4.42 16.13 -16.66
CA GLU A 13 3.43 16.42 -17.71
C GLU A 13 3.90 17.53 -18.65
N MET A 14 4.54 18.57 -18.10
CA MET A 14 5.12 19.64 -18.94
C MET A 14 6.27 19.11 -19.82
N ALA A 15 7.08 18.17 -19.32
CA ALA A 15 8.15 17.55 -20.10
C ALA A 15 7.57 16.67 -21.21
N ILE A 16 6.54 15.87 -20.93
CA ILE A 16 5.84 15.03 -21.93
C ILE A 16 5.20 15.89 -23.00
N ASP A 17 4.47 16.95 -22.61
CA ASP A 17 3.85 17.87 -23.58
C ASP A 17 4.89 18.44 -24.54
N LYS A 18 6.02 18.90 -24.01
CA LYS A 18 7.10 19.46 -24.82
C LYS A 18 7.67 18.43 -25.81
N ASP A 19 7.94 17.22 -25.34
CA ASP A 19 8.51 16.17 -26.18
C ASP A 19 7.53 15.75 -27.31
N LEU A 20 6.22 15.74 -27.05
CA LEU A 20 5.21 15.49 -28.06
C LEU A 20 5.06 16.66 -29.04
N GLU A 21 5.06 17.91 -28.57
CA GLU A 21 4.98 19.12 -29.40
C GLU A 21 6.19 19.29 -30.32
N GLU A 22 7.38 18.95 -29.83
CA GLU A 22 8.63 19.00 -30.60
C GLU A 22 8.82 17.77 -31.52
N GLY A 23 7.92 16.78 -31.44
CA GLY A 23 7.98 15.57 -32.25
C GLY A 23 9.13 14.62 -31.85
N VAL A 24 9.63 14.72 -30.62
CA VAL A 24 10.62 13.78 -30.08
C VAL A 24 10.02 12.38 -29.98
N TYR A 25 8.76 12.32 -29.56
CA TYR A 25 7.94 11.11 -29.54
C TYR A 25 6.58 11.40 -30.18
N ASP A 26 5.95 10.39 -30.77
CA ASP A 26 4.60 10.42 -31.33
C ASP A 26 3.56 9.78 -30.41
N HIS A 27 4.00 9.16 -29.31
CA HIS A 27 3.16 8.49 -28.31
C HIS A 27 3.81 8.56 -26.92
N VAL A 28 3.07 8.10 -25.91
CA VAL A 28 3.58 7.96 -24.53
C VAL A 28 3.54 6.49 -24.13
N MET A 29 4.68 5.98 -23.70
CA MET A 29 4.80 4.66 -23.09
C MET A 29 5.61 4.77 -21.81
N THR A 30 4.98 4.33 -20.71
CA THR A 30 5.57 4.31 -19.37
C THR A 30 5.66 2.89 -18.85
N ARG A 31 6.35 2.68 -17.74
CA ARG A 31 6.47 1.36 -17.12
C ARG A 31 6.64 1.44 -15.61
N PHE A 32 6.28 0.38 -14.93
CA PHE A 32 6.68 0.10 -13.55
C PHE A 32 7.63 -1.10 -13.55
N PRO A 33 8.92 -0.93 -13.15
CA PRO A 33 9.94 -1.98 -13.26
C PRO A 33 10.38 -2.51 -11.88
N PRO A 34 9.53 -3.25 -11.14
CA PRO A 34 9.91 -3.75 -9.82
C PRO A 34 10.92 -4.89 -9.90
N GLU A 35 11.90 -4.89 -8.97
CA GLU A 35 12.66 -6.11 -8.67
C GLU A 35 11.74 -7.09 -7.91
N PRO A 36 11.67 -8.39 -8.33
CA PRO A 36 10.85 -9.39 -7.63
C PRO A 36 11.54 -9.93 -6.36
N ASN A 37 11.89 -9.03 -5.44
CA ASN A 37 12.67 -9.30 -4.22
C ASN A 37 11.94 -8.94 -2.91
N GLY A 38 10.65 -8.69 -2.96
CA GLY A 38 9.82 -8.35 -1.79
C GLY A 38 8.46 -7.81 -2.14
N TYR A 39 7.64 -7.61 -1.12
CA TYR A 39 6.30 -7.06 -1.23
C TYR A 39 6.31 -5.55 -1.49
N LEU A 40 5.34 -5.08 -2.26
CA LEU A 40 5.16 -3.65 -2.53
C LEU A 40 4.53 -2.95 -1.31
N HIS A 41 4.83 -1.67 -1.15
CA HIS A 41 4.25 -0.81 -0.13
C HIS A 41 3.65 0.47 -0.74
N ILE A 42 3.02 1.29 0.06
CA ILE A 42 2.33 2.53 -0.36
C ILE A 42 3.24 3.47 -1.18
N GLY A 43 4.55 3.49 -0.94
CA GLY A 43 5.50 4.25 -1.77
C GLY A 43 5.58 3.76 -3.21
N HIS A 44 5.49 2.45 -3.45
CA HIS A 44 5.42 1.88 -4.80
C HIS A 44 4.09 2.20 -5.48
N ALA A 45 2.97 2.28 -4.73
CA ALA A 45 1.68 2.68 -5.28
C ALA A 45 1.76 4.06 -5.95
N LYS A 46 2.54 5.00 -5.41
CA LYS A 46 2.78 6.30 -6.05
C LYS A 46 3.43 6.14 -7.42
N SER A 47 4.46 5.31 -7.55
CA SER A 47 5.14 5.07 -8.82
C SER A 47 4.23 4.38 -9.83
N ILE A 48 3.47 3.36 -9.40
CA ILE A 48 2.52 2.63 -10.25
C ILE A 48 1.45 3.56 -10.78
N LEU A 49 0.77 4.29 -9.90
CA LEU A 49 -0.35 5.16 -10.26
C LEU A 49 0.09 6.39 -11.06
N LEU A 50 1.30 6.91 -10.82
CA LEU A 50 1.87 7.98 -11.62
C LEU A 50 2.15 7.52 -13.05
N ASN A 51 2.86 6.41 -13.24
CA ASN A 51 3.18 5.88 -14.57
C ASN A 51 1.92 5.48 -15.34
N TYR A 52 1.02 4.75 -14.69
CA TYR A 52 -0.25 4.35 -15.29
C TYR A 52 -1.13 5.56 -15.61
N GLY A 53 -1.27 6.51 -14.68
CA GLY A 53 -2.07 7.72 -14.87
C GLY A 53 -1.57 8.60 -16.01
N LEU A 54 -0.26 8.72 -16.18
CA LEU A 54 0.34 9.43 -17.33
C LEU A 54 0.03 8.70 -18.63
N ALA A 55 0.19 7.38 -18.70
CA ALA A 55 -0.18 6.59 -19.87
C ALA A 55 -1.65 6.81 -20.25
N GLN A 56 -2.56 6.74 -19.27
CA GLN A 56 -4.00 6.99 -19.50
C GLN A 56 -4.27 8.42 -19.99
N LYS A 57 -3.67 9.42 -19.36
CA LYS A 57 -3.87 10.83 -19.68
C LYS A 57 -3.48 11.18 -21.13
N TYR A 58 -2.42 10.55 -21.62
CA TYR A 58 -1.88 10.78 -22.95
C TYR A 58 -2.30 9.70 -23.98
N HIS A 59 -3.31 8.88 -23.66
CA HIS A 59 -3.80 7.79 -24.50
C HIS A 59 -2.69 6.83 -24.97
N GLY A 60 -1.69 6.66 -24.10
CA GLY A 60 -0.53 5.82 -24.33
C GLY A 60 -0.67 4.44 -23.68
N LYS A 61 0.47 3.80 -23.41
CA LYS A 61 0.52 2.45 -22.86
C LYS A 61 1.38 2.39 -21.59
N PHE A 62 1.08 1.41 -20.75
CA PHE A 62 1.78 1.13 -19.49
C PHE A 62 2.26 -0.32 -19.46
N ASN A 63 3.55 -0.54 -19.17
CA ASN A 63 4.16 -1.85 -19.06
C ASN A 63 4.43 -2.21 -17.60
N LEU A 64 4.26 -3.48 -17.26
CA LEU A 64 4.82 -4.08 -16.05
C LEU A 64 6.03 -4.90 -16.45
N ARG A 65 7.23 -4.50 -16.03
CA ARG A 65 8.48 -5.24 -16.28
C ARG A 65 9.12 -5.64 -14.96
N PHE A 66 9.32 -6.92 -14.77
CA PHE A 66 10.14 -7.40 -13.67
C PHE A 66 11.62 -7.20 -13.99
N ASP A 67 12.31 -6.39 -13.19
CA ASP A 67 13.76 -6.28 -13.24
C ASP A 67 14.38 -7.46 -12.48
N ASP A 68 14.50 -8.57 -13.18
CA ASP A 68 15.03 -9.84 -12.68
C ASP A 68 16.47 -10.10 -13.15
N THR A 69 17.29 -9.05 -13.09
CA THR A 69 18.71 -9.12 -13.48
C THR A 69 19.62 -9.71 -12.39
N ASN A 70 19.14 -9.79 -11.14
CA ASN A 70 19.92 -10.26 -9.99
C ASN A 70 19.42 -11.61 -9.46
N PRO A 71 20.07 -12.74 -9.81
CA PRO A 71 19.59 -14.08 -9.46
C PRO A 71 19.60 -14.38 -7.93
N THR A 72 20.24 -13.55 -7.11
CA THR A 72 20.43 -13.85 -5.68
C THR A 72 19.22 -13.60 -4.80
N LYS A 73 18.23 -12.82 -5.25
CA LYS A 73 17.15 -12.29 -4.39
C LYS A 73 15.74 -12.51 -4.95
N GLU A 74 15.63 -13.01 -6.16
CA GLU A 74 14.39 -13.08 -6.91
C GLU A 74 13.61 -14.36 -6.60
N ARG A 75 12.27 -14.22 -6.42
CA ARG A 75 11.38 -15.35 -6.15
C ARG A 75 10.04 -15.15 -6.85
N MET A 76 9.50 -16.26 -7.38
CA MET A 76 8.19 -16.28 -8.04
C MET A 76 7.04 -15.84 -7.12
N GLU A 77 7.14 -16.08 -5.82
CA GLU A 77 6.18 -15.59 -4.83
C GLU A 77 5.99 -14.06 -4.92
N PHE A 78 7.09 -13.31 -5.06
CA PHE A 78 7.03 -11.86 -5.18
C PHE A 78 6.48 -11.42 -6.54
N VAL A 79 6.78 -12.14 -7.61
CA VAL A 79 6.19 -11.89 -8.94
C VAL A 79 4.68 -11.94 -8.87
N GLU A 80 4.10 -13.01 -8.32
CA GLU A 80 2.64 -13.15 -8.20
C GLU A 80 2.01 -12.11 -7.26
N SER A 81 2.67 -11.80 -6.15
CA SER A 81 2.20 -10.75 -5.24
C SER A 81 2.18 -9.38 -5.91
N ILE A 82 3.25 -9.03 -6.63
CA ILE A 82 3.36 -7.74 -7.34
C ILE A 82 2.29 -7.62 -8.44
N LYS A 83 2.09 -8.66 -9.24
CA LYS A 83 1.01 -8.70 -10.26
C LYS A 83 -0.35 -8.43 -9.63
N LYS A 84 -0.66 -9.13 -8.54
CA LYS A 84 -1.92 -8.95 -7.80
C LYS A 84 -2.07 -7.52 -7.27
N ASP A 85 -1.00 -6.93 -6.75
CA ASP A 85 -1.03 -5.58 -6.21
C ASP A 85 -1.22 -4.50 -7.29
N VAL A 86 -0.53 -4.64 -8.43
CA VAL A 86 -0.67 -3.72 -9.58
C VAL A 86 -2.09 -3.77 -10.14
N GLN A 87 -2.65 -4.97 -10.32
CA GLN A 87 -4.02 -5.17 -10.80
C GLN A 87 -5.04 -4.63 -9.80
N TRP A 88 -4.84 -4.87 -8.51
CA TRP A 88 -5.74 -4.37 -7.47
C TRP A 88 -5.77 -2.83 -7.41
N LEU A 89 -4.64 -2.15 -7.65
CA LEU A 89 -4.60 -0.70 -7.78
C LEU A 89 -5.31 -0.17 -9.02
N GLY A 90 -5.75 -1.06 -9.92
CA GLY A 90 -6.42 -0.72 -11.18
C GLY A 90 -5.46 -0.31 -12.29
N ALA A 91 -4.15 -0.56 -12.15
CA ALA A 91 -3.16 -0.31 -13.19
C ALA A 91 -3.12 -1.49 -14.16
N ASP A 92 -3.82 -1.36 -15.27
CA ASP A 92 -3.90 -2.39 -16.31
C ASP A 92 -2.72 -2.31 -17.27
N TYR A 93 -1.93 -3.35 -17.34
CA TYR A 93 -0.83 -3.51 -18.28
C TYR A 93 -1.22 -4.40 -19.48
N GLU A 94 -2.48 -4.84 -19.56
CA GLU A 94 -3.00 -5.73 -20.63
C GLU A 94 -2.11 -6.98 -20.78
N ASP A 95 -1.52 -7.19 -21.99
CA ASP A 95 -0.56 -8.26 -22.29
C ASP A 95 0.91 -7.82 -22.18
N ARG A 96 1.16 -6.59 -21.70
CA ARG A 96 2.51 -6.00 -21.60
C ARG A 96 3.20 -6.31 -20.28
N LEU A 97 3.35 -7.60 -20.03
CA LEU A 97 4.14 -8.16 -18.92
C LEU A 97 5.49 -8.65 -19.46
N PHE A 98 6.58 -8.08 -18.93
CA PHE A 98 7.93 -8.38 -19.37
C PHE A 98 8.85 -8.77 -18.21
N PHE A 99 9.93 -9.46 -18.56
CA PHE A 99 11.03 -9.79 -17.66
C PHE A 99 12.35 -9.32 -18.28
N ALA A 100 13.19 -8.67 -17.50
CA ALA A 100 14.52 -8.23 -17.94
C ALA A 100 15.35 -9.38 -18.49
N SER A 101 15.25 -10.56 -17.86
CA SER A 101 15.94 -11.79 -18.28
C SER A 101 15.56 -12.29 -19.68
N ASN A 102 14.42 -11.87 -20.23
CA ASN A 102 14.07 -12.19 -21.62
C ASN A 102 14.97 -11.47 -22.64
N TYR A 103 15.66 -10.42 -22.21
CA TYR A 103 16.54 -9.60 -23.05
C TYR A 103 18.04 -9.88 -22.83
N PHE A 104 18.40 -10.90 -22.10
CA PHE A 104 19.82 -11.21 -21.80
C PHE A 104 20.65 -11.45 -23.06
N ASP A 105 20.09 -12.07 -24.08
CA ASP A 105 20.79 -12.25 -25.37
C ASP A 105 21.06 -10.89 -26.05
N GLN A 106 20.08 -9.98 -26.11
CA GLN A 106 20.24 -8.63 -26.67
C GLN A 106 21.21 -7.76 -25.84
N MET A 107 21.17 -7.90 -24.51
CA MET A 107 22.11 -7.20 -23.62
C MET A 107 23.55 -7.68 -23.85
N TYR A 108 23.74 -8.98 -24.05
CA TYR A 108 25.04 -9.54 -24.40
C TYR A 108 25.56 -8.98 -25.74
N GLU A 109 24.71 -8.95 -26.76
CA GLU A 109 25.04 -8.38 -28.07
C GLU A 109 25.37 -6.88 -27.97
N ALA A 110 24.63 -6.12 -27.15
CA ALA A 110 24.90 -4.71 -26.88
C ALA A 110 26.29 -4.53 -26.22
N ALA A 111 26.64 -5.38 -25.26
CA ALA A 111 27.96 -5.37 -24.63
C ALA A 111 29.09 -5.68 -25.62
N VAL A 112 28.91 -6.68 -26.48
CA VAL A 112 29.83 -7.01 -27.58
C VAL A 112 29.99 -5.80 -28.52
N SER A 113 28.90 -5.13 -28.87
CA SER A 113 28.94 -3.90 -29.68
C SER A 113 29.77 -2.80 -29.02
N LEU A 114 29.61 -2.58 -27.71
CA LEU A 114 30.43 -1.60 -26.97
C LEU A 114 31.90 -1.96 -26.96
N ILE A 115 32.26 -3.24 -26.83
CA ILE A 115 33.66 -3.72 -26.92
C ILE A 115 34.22 -3.41 -28.32
N ASN A 116 33.48 -3.74 -29.38
CA ASN A 116 33.88 -3.48 -30.76
C ASN A 116 34.12 -1.98 -31.05
N LYS A 117 33.34 -1.11 -30.39
CA LYS A 117 33.50 0.35 -30.47
C LYS A 117 34.63 0.90 -29.57
N GLY A 118 35.35 0.02 -28.83
CA GLY A 118 36.34 0.45 -27.85
C GLY A 118 35.77 1.20 -26.65
N LYS A 119 34.49 0.97 -26.34
CA LYS A 119 33.73 1.63 -25.26
C LYS A 119 33.55 0.76 -24.02
N ALA A 120 34.00 -0.49 -24.03
CA ALA A 120 34.01 -1.38 -22.90
C ALA A 120 35.26 -2.27 -22.89
N TYR A 121 35.67 -2.71 -21.72
CA TYR A 121 36.84 -3.59 -21.52
C TYR A 121 36.64 -4.53 -20.36
N VAL A 122 37.26 -5.72 -20.44
CA VAL A 122 37.29 -6.69 -19.35
C VAL A 122 38.37 -6.28 -18.34
N CYS A 123 38.01 -6.27 -17.06
CA CYS A 123 38.84 -5.83 -15.95
C CYS A 123 39.03 -6.95 -14.94
N ASP A 124 40.27 -7.20 -14.51
CA ASP A 124 40.61 -8.26 -13.56
C ASP A 124 40.73 -7.75 -12.10
N LEU A 125 40.49 -6.44 -11.88
CA LEU A 125 40.50 -5.87 -10.53
C LEU A 125 39.33 -6.44 -9.71
N SER A 126 39.58 -6.77 -8.46
CA SER A 126 38.57 -7.13 -7.49
C SER A 126 37.61 -5.97 -7.18
N ALA A 127 36.48 -6.27 -6.55
CA ALA A 127 35.53 -5.23 -6.15
C ALA A 127 36.13 -4.18 -5.20
N GLU A 128 37.08 -4.57 -4.34
CA GLU A 128 37.79 -3.66 -3.44
C GLU A 128 38.74 -2.76 -4.20
N GLU A 129 39.54 -3.32 -5.10
CA GLU A 129 40.46 -2.55 -5.97
C GLU A 129 39.68 -1.60 -6.88
N ILE A 130 38.57 -2.01 -7.47
CA ILE A 130 37.71 -1.13 -8.28
C ILE A 130 37.21 0.06 -7.44
N ARG A 131 36.82 -0.19 -6.19
CA ARG A 131 36.38 0.88 -5.27
C ARG A 131 37.51 1.86 -4.96
N GLU A 132 38.71 1.35 -4.72
CA GLU A 132 39.89 2.17 -4.48
C GLU A 132 40.27 2.99 -5.73
N TYR A 133 40.35 2.36 -6.90
CA TYR A 133 40.68 3.02 -8.18
C TYR A 133 39.64 4.07 -8.58
N ARG A 134 38.36 3.88 -8.21
CA ARG A 134 37.30 4.84 -8.51
C ARG A 134 37.50 6.20 -7.82
N GLY A 135 38.23 6.24 -6.71
CA GLY A 135 38.48 7.46 -5.95
C GLY A 135 37.24 7.92 -5.14
N THR A 136 37.24 9.21 -4.81
CA THR A 136 36.21 9.84 -3.99
C THR A 136 35.51 11.00 -4.72
N LEU A 137 34.54 11.65 -4.11
CA LEU A 137 33.93 12.87 -4.67
C LEU A 137 34.95 14.04 -4.79
N LYS A 138 36.01 14.01 -3.99
CA LYS A 138 37.07 15.08 -3.96
C LYS A 138 38.30 14.70 -4.75
N GLU A 139 38.52 13.43 -5.00
CA GLU A 139 39.70 12.91 -5.67
C GLU A 139 39.30 12.15 -6.93
N PRO A 140 39.93 12.39 -8.08
CA PRO A 140 39.67 11.66 -9.30
C PRO A 140 40.04 10.19 -9.14
N GLY A 141 39.45 9.34 -9.96
CA GLY A 141 39.83 7.93 -10.04
C GLY A 141 41.11 7.71 -10.79
N LYS A 142 41.62 6.48 -10.70
CA LYS A 142 42.81 5.98 -11.45
C LYS A 142 42.33 5.01 -12.52
N GLU A 143 42.95 5.06 -13.68
CA GLU A 143 42.71 4.09 -14.74
C GLU A 143 43.14 2.68 -14.31
N SER A 144 42.32 1.68 -14.65
CA SER A 144 42.67 0.28 -14.47
C SER A 144 43.86 -0.08 -15.38
N PRO A 145 44.82 -0.93 -14.93
CA PRO A 145 45.88 -1.44 -15.80
C PRO A 145 45.35 -2.24 -17.00
N TYR A 146 44.10 -2.68 -16.94
CA TYR A 146 43.42 -3.47 -17.99
C TYR A 146 42.60 -2.63 -18.97
N ARG A 147 42.55 -1.32 -18.76
CA ARG A 147 41.68 -0.38 -19.52
C ARG A 147 42.03 -0.30 -21.00
N ASN A 148 43.27 -0.57 -21.35
CA ASN A 148 43.80 -0.42 -22.70
C ASN A 148 44.07 -1.78 -23.41
N ARG A 149 43.45 -2.84 -22.96
CA ARG A 149 43.42 -4.13 -23.71
C ARG A 149 42.85 -3.90 -25.10
N SER A 150 43.37 -4.69 -26.08
CA SER A 150 42.83 -4.63 -27.44
C SER A 150 41.36 -5.08 -27.52
N VAL A 151 40.68 -4.69 -28.57
CA VAL A 151 39.28 -5.14 -28.82
C VAL A 151 39.22 -6.64 -28.91
N GLU A 152 40.16 -7.27 -29.62
CA GLU A 152 40.22 -8.72 -29.82
C GLU A 152 40.38 -9.45 -28.47
N GLU A 153 41.30 -8.99 -27.61
CA GLU A 153 41.52 -9.56 -26.29
C GLU A 153 40.25 -9.42 -25.40
N ASN A 154 39.63 -8.27 -25.42
CA ASN A 154 38.40 -8.04 -24.66
C ASN A 154 37.25 -8.93 -25.14
N LEU A 155 37.07 -9.15 -26.43
CA LEU A 155 36.06 -10.03 -26.99
C LEU A 155 36.30 -11.48 -26.55
N GLU A 156 37.53 -11.96 -26.65
CA GLU A 156 37.92 -13.31 -26.22
C GLU A 156 37.64 -13.51 -24.72
N LEU A 157 38.06 -12.57 -23.88
CA LEU A 157 37.83 -12.64 -22.43
C LEU A 157 36.34 -12.57 -22.06
N PHE A 158 35.57 -11.73 -22.75
CA PHE A 158 34.13 -11.63 -22.48
C PHE A 158 33.37 -12.90 -22.90
N GLU A 159 33.75 -13.54 -23.99
CA GLU A 159 33.23 -14.83 -24.39
C GLU A 159 33.57 -15.92 -23.35
N LYS A 160 34.81 -15.95 -22.85
CA LYS A 160 35.23 -16.86 -21.78
C LYS A 160 34.46 -16.62 -20.48
N MET A 161 34.14 -15.34 -20.13
CA MET A 161 33.28 -15.02 -19.00
C MET A 161 31.89 -15.67 -19.19
N LYS A 162 31.29 -15.53 -20.38
CA LYS A 162 30.00 -16.16 -20.70
C LYS A 162 30.04 -17.69 -20.62
N ASN A 163 31.15 -18.30 -21.04
CA ASN A 163 31.34 -19.74 -21.04
C ASN A 163 31.69 -20.33 -19.66
N GLY A 164 31.78 -19.50 -18.62
CA GLY A 164 32.00 -19.94 -17.24
C GLY A 164 33.44 -20.30 -16.91
N GLU A 165 34.42 -19.78 -17.67
CA GLU A 165 35.84 -20.12 -17.48
C GLU A 165 36.48 -19.33 -16.28
N PHE A 166 35.78 -18.37 -15.71
CA PHE A 166 36.25 -17.55 -14.60
C PHE A 166 35.38 -17.70 -13.35
N ALA A 167 35.99 -17.63 -12.18
CA ALA A 167 35.29 -17.65 -10.91
C ALA A 167 34.51 -16.35 -10.63
N ASP A 168 33.56 -16.42 -9.70
CA ASP A 168 32.80 -15.26 -9.25
C ASP A 168 33.76 -14.17 -8.72
N GLY A 169 33.58 -12.94 -9.21
CA GLY A 169 34.40 -11.81 -8.85
C GLY A 169 35.79 -11.74 -9.48
N GLU A 170 36.18 -12.73 -10.29
CA GLU A 170 37.51 -12.75 -10.94
C GLU A 170 37.62 -11.73 -12.07
N LYS A 171 36.53 -11.56 -12.83
CA LYS A 171 36.46 -10.61 -13.94
C LYS A 171 35.13 -9.89 -13.99
N VAL A 172 35.19 -8.64 -14.47
CA VAL A 172 34.00 -7.82 -14.78
C VAL A 172 34.16 -7.15 -16.13
N LEU A 173 33.07 -6.84 -16.81
CA LEU A 173 33.07 -5.94 -17.95
C LEU A 173 32.81 -4.51 -17.44
N ARG A 174 33.66 -3.55 -17.83
CA ARG A 174 33.50 -2.14 -17.46
C ARG A 174 33.30 -1.26 -18.69
N ALA A 175 32.48 -0.23 -18.57
CA ALA A 175 32.43 0.84 -19.57
C ALA A 175 33.75 1.64 -19.54
N LYS A 176 34.18 2.10 -20.72
CA LYS A 176 35.33 2.97 -20.88
C LYS A 176 34.86 4.40 -21.11
N ILE A 177 34.77 5.19 -20.03
CA ILE A 177 34.20 6.54 -20.05
C ILE A 177 35.27 7.55 -19.59
N ASP A 178 35.27 7.95 -18.32
CA ASP A 178 36.19 8.93 -17.77
C ASP A 178 36.42 8.71 -16.27
N MET A 179 37.63 8.30 -15.89
CA MET A 179 37.97 8.07 -14.49
C MET A 179 38.14 9.37 -13.68
N ALA A 180 38.18 10.53 -14.33
CA ALA A 180 38.21 11.84 -13.68
C ALA A 180 36.85 12.54 -13.61
N ALA A 181 35.77 11.89 -14.10
CA ALA A 181 34.45 12.47 -14.08
C ALA A 181 34.02 12.90 -12.66
N GLY A 182 33.34 14.05 -12.54
CA GLY A 182 32.80 14.52 -11.28
C GLY A 182 31.70 13.58 -10.73
N ASN A 183 30.93 12.98 -11.63
CA ASN A 183 29.97 11.95 -11.30
C ASN A 183 30.66 10.59 -11.20
N ILE A 184 30.65 10.01 -10.01
CA ILE A 184 31.29 8.71 -9.73
C ILE A 184 30.71 7.58 -10.60
N ASN A 185 29.43 7.63 -10.95
CA ASN A 185 28.77 6.64 -11.80
C ASN A 185 29.33 6.61 -13.23
N MET A 186 30.02 7.67 -13.65
CA MET A 186 30.67 7.77 -14.97
C MET A 186 32.15 7.33 -14.96
N ARG A 187 32.68 6.93 -13.80
CA ARG A 187 34.08 6.47 -13.67
C ARG A 187 34.21 4.99 -13.98
N ASP A 188 34.18 4.66 -15.25
CA ASP A 188 34.26 3.29 -15.80
C ASP A 188 33.40 2.29 -14.99
N PRO A 189 32.08 2.45 -14.99
CA PRO A 189 31.16 1.59 -14.22
C PRO A 189 31.19 0.15 -14.70
N ILE A 190 30.85 -0.78 -13.81
CA ILE A 190 30.70 -2.19 -14.13
C ILE A 190 29.41 -2.38 -14.93
N LEU A 191 29.48 -3.08 -16.08
CA LEU A 191 28.35 -3.43 -16.93
C LEU A 191 27.91 -4.88 -16.72
N TYR A 192 28.87 -5.81 -16.56
CA TYR A 192 28.62 -7.24 -16.30
C TYR A 192 29.51 -7.78 -15.20
N ARG A 193 28.99 -8.74 -14.45
CA ARG A 193 29.72 -9.52 -13.44
C ARG A 193 29.58 -11.01 -13.71
N VAL A 194 30.55 -11.79 -13.24
CA VAL A 194 30.47 -13.26 -13.18
C VAL A 194 29.74 -13.65 -11.89
N ALA A 195 28.73 -14.51 -12.02
CA ALA A 195 28.00 -15.10 -10.90
C ALA A 195 27.44 -16.47 -11.31
N HIS A 196 27.98 -17.56 -10.75
CA HIS A 196 27.53 -18.92 -11.00
C HIS A 196 26.33 -19.24 -10.11
N MET A 197 25.15 -18.84 -10.58
CA MET A 197 23.89 -19.01 -9.85
C MET A 197 22.77 -19.37 -10.82
N THR A 198 21.88 -20.26 -10.37
CA THR A 198 20.65 -20.58 -11.09
C THR A 198 19.69 -19.41 -11.05
N HIS A 199 19.25 -18.94 -12.20
CA HIS A 199 18.29 -17.85 -12.35
C HIS A 199 16.86 -18.40 -12.42
N HIS A 200 15.89 -17.76 -11.74
CA HIS A 200 14.51 -18.23 -11.64
C HIS A 200 13.81 -18.42 -12.99
N ASN A 201 14.17 -17.66 -14.03
CA ASN A 201 13.56 -17.69 -15.36
C ASN A 201 14.45 -18.36 -16.41
N THR A 202 15.77 -18.13 -16.39
CA THR A 202 16.69 -18.65 -17.42
C THR A 202 17.48 -19.88 -16.98
N GLY A 203 17.31 -20.35 -15.74
CA GLY A 203 18.03 -21.49 -15.20
C GLY A 203 19.55 -21.26 -15.18
N ASP A 204 20.31 -22.25 -15.65
CA ASP A 204 21.78 -22.22 -15.67
C ASP A 204 22.34 -21.79 -17.04
N LYS A 205 21.53 -21.16 -17.90
CA LYS A 205 21.97 -20.69 -19.23
C LYS A 205 23.06 -19.64 -19.13
N TRP A 206 23.03 -18.80 -18.08
CA TRP A 206 23.93 -17.68 -17.88
C TRP A 206 24.73 -17.82 -16.58
N CYS A 207 26.01 -17.44 -16.64
CA CYS A 207 26.88 -17.26 -15.47
C CYS A 207 27.49 -15.85 -15.44
N ILE A 208 27.08 -14.96 -16.35
CA ILE A 208 27.33 -13.53 -16.32
C ILE A 208 26.00 -12.80 -16.32
N TYR A 209 25.91 -11.74 -15.53
CA TYR A 209 24.68 -10.95 -15.37
C TYR A 209 24.97 -9.47 -15.55
N PRO A 210 24.09 -8.75 -16.28
CA PRO A 210 24.22 -7.31 -16.43
C PRO A 210 23.97 -6.61 -15.12
N MET A 211 24.65 -5.48 -14.91
CA MET A 211 24.34 -4.57 -13.80
C MET A 211 23.16 -3.71 -14.15
N TYR A 212 22.43 -3.24 -13.14
CA TYR A 212 21.21 -2.44 -13.28
C TYR A 212 21.38 -1.26 -14.26
N ASP A 213 22.45 -0.46 -14.10
CA ASP A 213 22.66 0.73 -14.93
C ASP A 213 22.93 0.45 -16.41
N PHE A 214 23.30 -0.79 -16.74
CA PHE A 214 23.43 -1.24 -18.12
C PHE A 214 22.15 -1.87 -18.66
N ALA A 215 21.49 -2.73 -17.87
CA ALA A 215 20.30 -3.44 -18.26
C ALA A 215 19.11 -2.50 -18.46
N HIS A 216 18.84 -1.66 -17.49
CA HIS A 216 17.65 -0.81 -17.42
C HIS A 216 17.43 0.10 -18.64
N PRO A 217 18.41 0.89 -19.13
CA PRO A 217 18.22 1.68 -20.34
C PRO A 217 17.99 0.82 -21.60
N ILE A 218 18.60 -0.36 -21.68
CA ILE A 218 18.41 -1.29 -22.82
C ILE A 218 17.00 -1.87 -22.81
N GLU A 219 16.51 -2.31 -21.65
CA GLU A 219 15.13 -2.81 -21.48
C GLU A 219 14.12 -1.75 -21.89
N ASP A 220 14.25 -0.53 -21.38
CA ASP A 220 13.37 0.58 -21.71
C ASP A 220 13.35 0.84 -23.22
N ALA A 221 14.50 0.82 -23.88
CA ALA A 221 14.59 1.06 -25.32
C ALA A 221 13.99 -0.09 -26.15
N ILE A 222 14.23 -1.35 -25.77
CA ILE A 222 13.66 -2.52 -26.46
C ILE A 222 12.14 -2.52 -26.36
N GLU A 223 11.58 -2.17 -25.21
CA GLU A 223 10.14 -2.13 -24.98
C GLU A 223 9.45 -0.89 -25.56
N GLY A 224 10.21 0.04 -26.12
CA GLY A 224 9.67 1.29 -26.69
C GLY A 224 9.17 2.28 -25.64
N VAL A 225 9.68 2.20 -24.41
CA VAL A 225 9.40 3.18 -23.37
C VAL A 225 9.88 4.55 -23.81
N THR A 226 9.00 5.55 -23.77
CA THR A 226 9.33 6.93 -24.16
C THR A 226 9.83 7.73 -22.98
N HIS A 227 9.10 7.66 -21.85
CA HIS A 227 9.42 8.39 -20.64
C HIS A 227 9.66 7.39 -19.49
N SER A 228 10.91 7.25 -19.15
CA SER A 228 11.43 6.41 -18.07
C SER A 228 11.36 7.16 -16.75
N ILE A 229 10.23 7.03 -16.04
CA ILE A 229 9.95 7.79 -14.82
C ILE A 229 10.39 6.99 -13.61
N CYS A 230 11.30 7.54 -12.80
CA CYS A 230 11.89 6.91 -11.64
C CYS A 230 12.04 7.87 -10.45
N THR A 231 12.57 7.38 -9.33
CA THR A 231 12.76 8.20 -8.14
C THR A 231 14.11 8.95 -8.17
N LEU A 232 14.21 10.05 -7.40
CA LEU A 232 15.41 10.93 -7.36
C LEU A 232 16.72 10.23 -7.02
N GLU A 233 16.68 9.05 -6.43
CA GLU A 233 17.89 8.26 -6.17
C GLU A 233 18.66 7.89 -7.43
N PHE A 234 18.00 7.92 -8.59
CA PHE A 234 18.57 7.63 -9.90
C PHE A 234 18.98 8.89 -10.69
N GLU A 235 18.87 10.09 -10.10
CA GLU A 235 19.24 11.34 -10.79
C GLU A 235 20.72 11.35 -11.19
N ASP A 236 21.59 10.92 -10.29
CA ASP A 236 23.04 10.81 -10.56
C ASP A 236 23.38 9.65 -11.52
N HIS A 237 22.46 8.70 -11.72
CA HIS A 237 22.61 7.60 -12.67
C HIS A 237 22.18 7.98 -14.11
N ARG A 238 21.37 9.04 -14.28
CA ARG A 238 20.86 9.45 -15.59
C ARG A 238 21.94 9.70 -16.63
N PRO A 239 23.11 10.34 -16.34
CA PRO A 239 24.18 10.47 -17.34
C PRO A 239 24.68 9.13 -17.87
N LEU A 240 24.73 8.10 -17.04
CA LEU A 240 25.09 6.74 -17.47
C LEU A 240 23.98 6.09 -18.30
N TYR A 241 22.73 6.28 -17.91
CA TYR A 241 21.57 5.85 -18.70
C TYR A 241 21.62 6.44 -20.12
N ASP A 242 21.82 7.75 -20.24
CA ASP A 242 21.91 8.45 -21.53
C ASP A 242 23.12 7.97 -22.34
N TRP A 243 24.24 7.71 -21.67
CA TRP A 243 25.45 7.19 -22.31
C TRP A 243 25.21 5.79 -22.90
N VAL A 244 24.55 4.90 -22.15
CA VAL A 244 24.26 3.51 -22.63
C VAL A 244 23.36 3.55 -23.85
N VAL A 245 22.21 4.25 -23.82
CA VAL A 245 21.30 4.28 -24.97
C VAL A 245 21.95 4.91 -26.20
N LYS A 246 22.78 5.91 -26.02
CA LYS A 246 23.53 6.56 -27.11
C LYS A 246 24.58 5.64 -27.72
N GLU A 247 25.45 5.04 -26.88
CA GLU A 247 26.58 4.26 -27.36
C GLU A 247 26.16 2.89 -27.90
N VAL A 248 25.09 2.30 -27.39
CA VAL A 248 24.46 1.09 -27.97
C VAL A 248 23.83 1.44 -29.32
N GLY A 249 23.20 2.62 -29.46
CA GLY A 249 22.73 3.16 -30.73
C GLY A 249 21.26 2.85 -31.00
N PHE A 250 20.38 3.06 -30.02
CA PHE A 250 18.94 2.97 -30.22
C PHE A 250 18.40 4.17 -31.02
N GLU A 251 17.50 3.93 -31.97
CA GLU A 251 16.93 4.97 -32.87
C GLU A 251 16.02 5.95 -32.12
N GLN A 252 15.23 5.44 -31.17
CA GLN A 252 14.37 6.23 -30.31
C GLN A 252 14.76 6.02 -28.85
N PRO A 253 15.76 6.78 -28.33
CA PRO A 253 16.20 6.63 -26.97
C PRO A 253 15.12 7.09 -25.99
N PRO A 254 14.83 6.31 -24.92
CA PRO A 254 13.92 6.74 -23.86
C PRO A 254 14.53 7.91 -23.07
N ARG A 255 13.66 8.74 -22.48
CA ARG A 255 14.06 9.87 -21.63
C ARG A 255 13.79 9.54 -20.16
N GLN A 256 14.83 9.53 -19.33
CA GLN A 256 14.69 9.38 -17.89
C GLN A 256 14.28 10.70 -17.23
N ILE A 257 13.26 10.64 -16.36
CA ILE A 257 12.76 11.77 -15.56
C ILE A 257 12.57 11.29 -14.12
N GLU A 258 13.10 12.05 -13.14
CA GLU A 258 13.05 11.67 -11.74
C GLU A 258 12.08 12.52 -10.93
N PHE A 259 11.43 11.89 -9.94
CA PHE A 259 10.55 12.54 -8.97
C PHE A 259 10.88 12.12 -7.53
N ALA A 260 10.50 12.95 -6.57
CA ALA A 260 10.77 12.69 -5.16
C ALA A 260 9.95 11.52 -4.62
N LYS A 261 10.60 10.63 -3.86
CA LYS A 261 9.91 9.61 -3.07
C LYS A 261 8.94 10.25 -2.08
N MET A 262 7.85 9.55 -1.81
CA MET A 262 6.92 9.90 -0.77
C MET A 262 7.29 9.14 0.52
N TYR A 263 7.45 9.88 1.60
CA TYR A 263 7.64 9.33 2.94
C TYR A 263 6.36 9.56 3.74
N LEU A 264 5.89 8.53 4.44
CA LEU A 264 4.81 8.64 5.40
C LEU A 264 5.37 8.74 6.81
N THR A 265 4.72 9.55 7.63
CA THR A 265 5.02 9.60 9.06
C THR A 265 4.59 8.30 9.74
N ASN A 266 5.29 7.92 10.77
CA ASN A 266 4.90 6.84 11.70
C ASN A 266 4.66 5.46 11.06
N VAL A 267 5.32 5.16 9.95
CA VAL A 267 5.22 3.86 9.27
C VAL A 267 6.58 3.18 9.13
N ILE A 268 6.55 1.86 9.05
CA ILE A 268 7.73 1.03 8.80
C ILE A 268 7.64 0.52 7.36
N THR A 269 8.62 0.88 6.52
CA THR A 269 8.71 0.43 5.12
C THR A 269 9.97 -0.38 4.83
N GLY A 270 10.96 -0.35 5.73
CA GLY A 270 12.23 -1.03 5.54
C GLY A 270 12.09 -2.54 5.60
N LYS A 271 12.39 -3.25 4.52
CA LYS A 271 12.26 -4.72 4.40
C LYS A 271 12.94 -5.47 5.55
N ARG A 272 14.14 -5.04 5.99
CA ARG A 272 14.86 -5.66 7.09
C ARG A 272 14.08 -5.62 8.40
N TYR A 273 13.44 -4.49 8.69
CA TYR A 273 12.65 -4.31 9.91
C TYR A 273 11.35 -5.13 9.86
N ILE A 274 10.64 -5.10 8.71
CA ILE A 274 9.40 -5.88 8.56
C ILE A 274 9.69 -7.38 8.66
N LYS A 275 10.76 -7.87 8.01
CA LYS A 275 11.20 -9.26 8.13
C LYS A 275 11.42 -9.67 9.58
N LYS A 276 12.12 -8.83 10.35
CA LYS A 276 12.35 -9.06 11.76
C LYS A 276 11.05 -9.08 12.58
N LEU A 277 10.13 -8.18 12.33
CA LEU A 277 8.83 -8.16 13.01
C LEU A 277 8.02 -9.43 12.75
N VAL A 278 8.09 -9.99 11.54
CA VAL A 278 7.47 -11.27 11.20
C VAL A 278 8.17 -12.44 11.90
N GLU A 279 9.49 -12.48 11.87
CA GLU A 279 10.31 -13.53 12.52
C GLU A 279 10.14 -13.54 14.04
N ASP A 280 10.03 -12.38 14.66
CA ASP A 280 9.82 -12.21 16.10
C ASP A 280 8.33 -12.41 16.50
N GLY A 281 7.42 -12.65 15.56
CA GLY A 281 5.99 -12.84 15.82
C GLY A 281 5.25 -11.59 16.29
N VAL A 282 5.81 -10.39 16.07
CA VAL A 282 5.17 -9.11 16.41
C VAL A 282 4.03 -8.81 15.45
N VAL A 283 4.17 -9.19 14.19
CA VAL A 283 3.15 -9.10 13.16
C VAL A 283 2.87 -10.48 12.56
N ASP A 284 1.65 -10.68 12.06
CA ASP A 284 1.13 -11.95 11.52
C ASP A 284 1.68 -12.31 10.12
N GLY A 285 2.43 -11.42 9.51
CA GLY A 285 2.98 -11.57 8.17
C GLY A 285 3.17 -10.23 7.48
N TRP A 286 3.57 -10.28 6.21
CA TRP A 286 3.73 -9.08 5.39
C TRP A 286 2.40 -8.39 5.05
N ASP A 287 1.30 -9.09 5.22
CA ASP A 287 -0.08 -8.63 5.03
C ASP A 287 -0.77 -8.21 6.35
N ASP A 288 -0.03 -8.13 7.45
CA ASP A 288 -0.58 -7.68 8.74
C ASP A 288 -1.18 -6.27 8.60
N PRO A 289 -2.45 -6.06 8.98
CA PRO A 289 -3.14 -4.79 8.83
C PRO A 289 -2.50 -3.56 9.50
N ARG A 290 -1.49 -3.74 10.35
CA ARG A 290 -0.69 -2.67 10.95
C ARG A 290 0.42 -2.15 10.05
N LEU A 291 0.73 -2.87 8.97
CA LEU A 291 1.75 -2.49 8.00
C LEU A 291 1.16 -1.65 6.86
N VAL A 292 2.04 -1.09 6.05
CA VAL A 292 1.69 -0.30 4.85
C VAL A 292 2.12 -0.95 3.55
N SER A 293 2.34 -2.27 3.55
CA SER A 293 2.40 -3.03 2.31
C SER A 293 1.05 -2.94 1.59
N ILE A 294 1.03 -3.03 0.27
CA ILE A 294 -0.24 -2.99 -0.49
C ILE A 294 -1.14 -4.16 -0.08
N ALA A 295 -0.54 -5.33 0.17
CA ALA A 295 -1.25 -6.50 0.68
C ALA A 295 -1.89 -6.24 2.07
N ALA A 296 -1.18 -5.57 2.98
CA ALA A 296 -1.69 -5.20 4.30
C ALA A 296 -2.83 -4.18 4.22
N LEU A 297 -2.68 -3.14 3.41
CA LEU A 297 -3.72 -2.14 3.18
C LEU A 297 -4.99 -2.79 2.61
N ARG A 298 -4.85 -3.66 1.62
CA ARG A 298 -5.96 -4.43 1.04
C ARG A 298 -6.64 -5.31 2.07
N ARG A 299 -5.89 -6.09 2.87
CA ARG A 299 -6.43 -6.94 3.93
C ARG A 299 -7.16 -6.13 5.00
N ARG A 300 -6.64 -4.95 5.35
CA ARG A 300 -7.29 -4.03 6.29
C ARG A 300 -8.61 -3.46 5.75
N GLY A 301 -8.79 -3.42 4.42
CA GLY A 301 -9.99 -2.92 3.78
C GLY A 301 -9.86 -1.56 3.10
N PHE A 302 -8.63 -1.08 2.87
CA PHE A 302 -8.41 0.10 2.03
C PHE A 302 -8.85 -0.18 0.59
N THR A 303 -9.28 0.87 -0.09
CA THR A 303 -9.74 0.80 -1.47
C THR A 303 -8.70 1.39 -2.43
N PRO A 304 -8.64 0.91 -3.68
CA PRO A 304 -7.81 1.52 -4.71
C PRO A 304 -8.12 3.01 -4.92
N ASP A 305 -9.41 3.39 -4.87
CA ASP A 305 -9.83 4.79 -5.05
C ASP A 305 -9.30 5.70 -3.95
N ALA A 306 -9.33 5.24 -2.69
CA ALA A 306 -8.78 6.00 -1.56
C ALA A 306 -7.26 6.18 -1.70
N ILE A 307 -6.54 5.15 -2.15
CA ILE A 307 -5.09 5.23 -2.38
C ILE A 307 -4.79 6.18 -3.54
N ARG A 308 -5.57 6.13 -4.62
CA ARG A 308 -5.44 7.06 -5.76
C ARG A 308 -5.63 8.51 -5.30
N THR A 309 -6.72 8.80 -4.59
CA THR A 309 -6.99 10.13 -4.04
C THR A 309 -5.86 10.60 -3.12
N PHE A 310 -5.33 9.71 -2.27
CA PHE A 310 -4.20 10.01 -1.40
C PHE A 310 -2.94 10.40 -2.20
N ILE A 311 -2.60 9.63 -3.24
CA ILE A 311 -1.44 9.90 -4.10
C ILE A 311 -1.60 11.23 -4.86
N GLU A 312 -2.81 11.52 -5.36
CA GLU A 312 -3.14 12.79 -6.04
C GLU A 312 -2.98 13.98 -5.10
N LEU A 313 -3.49 13.88 -3.86
CA LEU A 313 -3.33 14.93 -2.84
C LEU A 313 -1.87 15.12 -2.41
N ALA A 314 -1.09 14.04 -2.33
CA ALA A 314 0.34 14.12 -2.02
C ALA A 314 1.13 14.81 -3.14
N GLY A 315 0.63 14.74 -4.38
CA GLY A 315 1.20 15.39 -5.55
C GLY A 315 2.54 14.80 -6.01
N VAL A 316 3.08 15.42 -7.06
CA VAL A 316 4.36 15.03 -7.70
C VAL A 316 5.29 16.25 -7.71
N SER A 317 6.48 16.10 -7.12
CA SER A 317 7.50 17.15 -7.07
C SER A 317 8.90 16.55 -7.09
N LYS A 318 9.91 17.41 -7.26
CA LYS A 318 11.33 17.05 -7.06
C LYS A 318 11.83 17.26 -5.62
N ALA A 319 11.02 17.92 -4.77
CA ALA A 319 11.35 18.11 -3.37
C ALA A 319 10.87 16.91 -2.54
N GLN A 320 11.75 16.35 -1.73
CA GLN A 320 11.36 15.33 -0.77
C GLN A 320 10.32 15.89 0.22
N SER A 321 9.26 15.16 0.44
CA SER A 321 8.20 15.55 1.38
C SER A 321 7.80 14.35 2.24
N SER A 322 7.51 14.62 3.51
CA SER A 322 6.87 13.67 4.40
C SER A 322 5.37 13.99 4.43
N VAL A 323 4.55 12.97 4.22
CA VAL A 323 3.10 13.06 4.23
C VAL A 323 2.59 12.45 5.52
N ASP A 324 1.65 13.12 6.17
CA ASP A 324 1.05 12.61 7.40
C ASP A 324 0.18 11.39 7.08
N TYR A 325 0.38 10.29 7.84
CA TYR A 325 -0.45 9.09 7.75
C TYR A 325 -1.95 9.37 7.93
N ALA A 326 -2.29 10.37 8.75
CA ALA A 326 -3.66 10.81 8.94
C ALA A 326 -4.35 11.29 7.64
N MET A 327 -3.58 11.73 6.63
CA MET A 327 -4.13 12.05 5.31
C MET A 327 -4.59 10.80 4.56
N LEU A 328 -3.86 9.68 4.67
CA LEU A 328 -4.29 8.41 4.10
C LEU A 328 -5.57 7.92 4.78
N GLU A 329 -5.66 8.04 6.10
CA GLU A 329 -6.88 7.71 6.85
C GLU A 329 -8.06 8.62 6.49
N PHE A 330 -7.81 9.89 6.23
CA PHE A 330 -8.83 10.82 5.73
C PHE A 330 -9.37 10.36 4.38
N CYS A 331 -8.51 10.00 3.43
CA CYS A 331 -8.92 9.56 2.09
C CYS A 331 -9.78 8.29 2.14
N ILE A 332 -9.41 7.29 2.95
CA ILE A 332 -10.23 6.08 3.07
C ILE A 332 -11.57 6.34 3.76
N ARG A 333 -11.59 7.20 4.76
CA ARG A 333 -12.82 7.58 5.47
C ARG A 333 -13.79 8.29 4.53
N ASP A 334 -13.30 9.21 3.70
CA ASP A 334 -14.08 9.95 2.71
C ASP A 334 -14.63 9.03 1.62
N ASP A 335 -13.80 8.11 1.11
CA ASP A 335 -14.20 7.13 0.10
C ASP A 335 -15.31 6.19 0.59
N LEU A 336 -15.21 5.71 1.83
CA LEU A 336 -16.19 4.76 2.37
C LEU A 336 -17.51 5.41 2.79
N LYS A 337 -17.50 6.72 3.09
CA LYS A 337 -18.64 7.44 3.67
C LYS A 337 -19.93 7.29 2.87
N LEU A 338 -19.85 7.40 1.55
CA LEU A 338 -21.00 7.29 0.65
C LEU A 338 -21.20 5.89 0.07
N LYS A 339 -20.18 5.03 0.14
CA LYS A 339 -20.18 3.73 -0.53
C LYS A 339 -20.62 2.58 0.36
N LYS A 340 -20.61 2.76 1.71
CA LYS A 340 -20.82 1.64 2.63
C LYS A 340 -22.08 1.76 3.46
N SER A 341 -22.73 0.60 3.68
CA SER A 341 -23.87 0.49 4.57
C SER A 341 -23.46 0.72 6.01
N ARG A 342 -24.31 1.40 6.76
CA ARG A 342 -24.17 1.68 8.19
C ARG A 342 -24.97 0.63 8.96
N VAL A 343 -24.29 -0.21 9.70
CA VAL A 343 -24.85 -1.32 10.45
C VAL A 343 -24.59 -1.16 11.94
N MET A 344 -25.44 -1.76 12.77
CA MET A 344 -25.22 -1.76 14.21
C MET A 344 -24.37 -2.97 14.61
N ALA A 345 -23.32 -2.70 15.37
CA ALA A 345 -22.42 -3.69 15.94
C ALA A 345 -22.05 -3.26 17.35
N VAL A 346 -22.14 -4.16 18.30
CA VAL A 346 -21.83 -3.94 19.71
C VAL A 346 -20.53 -4.67 20.02
N LEU A 347 -19.49 -3.91 20.37
CA LEU A 347 -18.14 -4.42 20.53
C LEU A 347 -17.84 -4.91 21.96
N ASP A 348 -18.41 -4.25 22.97
CA ASP A 348 -18.37 -4.69 24.39
C ASP A 348 -19.82 -4.83 24.90
N PRO A 349 -20.45 -5.99 24.66
CA PRO A 349 -21.88 -6.15 24.89
C PRO A 349 -22.25 -6.22 26.38
N VAL A 350 -23.36 -5.57 26.72
CA VAL A 350 -24.13 -5.83 27.93
C VAL A 350 -25.59 -6.05 27.56
N LYS A 351 -26.21 -7.03 28.19
CA LYS A 351 -27.59 -7.44 27.90
C LYS A 351 -28.61 -6.44 28.45
N VAL A 352 -29.61 -6.13 27.65
CA VAL A 352 -30.79 -5.34 28.02
C VAL A 352 -32.01 -6.17 27.87
N VAL A 353 -32.87 -6.22 28.89
CA VAL A 353 -34.19 -6.87 28.86
C VAL A 353 -35.29 -5.81 28.92
N ILE A 354 -36.13 -5.76 27.88
CA ILE A 354 -37.28 -4.86 27.83
C ILE A 354 -38.44 -5.57 28.47
N THR A 355 -38.70 -5.33 29.77
CA THR A 355 -39.60 -6.11 30.63
C THR A 355 -41.05 -6.06 30.22
N ASN A 356 -41.52 -5.00 29.57
CA ASN A 356 -42.87 -4.84 29.05
C ASN A 356 -43.01 -5.13 27.56
N TYR A 357 -41.96 -5.67 26.88
CA TYR A 357 -42.07 -6.17 25.52
C TYR A 357 -42.54 -7.63 25.55
N PRO A 358 -43.48 -8.06 24.66
CA PRO A 358 -44.02 -9.43 24.70
C PRO A 358 -42.95 -10.50 24.52
N GLU A 359 -43.00 -11.56 25.31
CA GLU A 359 -42.06 -12.68 25.18
C GLU A 359 -42.22 -13.39 23.83
N GLY A 360 -41.10 -13.75 23.22
CA GLY A 360 -41.04 -14.45 21.95
C GLY A 360 -41.49 -13.66 20.73
N GLN A 361 -41.87 -12.39 20.91
CA GLN A 361 -42.21 -11.51 19.79
C GLN A 361 -40.97 -10.88 19.21
N ILE A 362 -40.77 -11.00 17.90
CA ILE A 362 -39.76 -10.28 17.13
C ILE A 362 -40.49 -9.45 16.06
N GLU A 363 -40.15 -8.18 15.97
CA GLU A 363 -40.58 -7.32 14.87
C GLU A 363 -39.40 -6.92 14.03
N TYR A 364 -39.64 -6.60 12.75
CA TYR A 364 -38.60 -6.19 11.82
C TYR A 364 -38.79 -4.71 11.46
N LEU A 365 -37.78 -3.89 11.83
CA LEU A 365 -37.78 -2.47 11.60
C LEU A 365 -37.11 -2.17 10.25
N ASP A 366 -37.65 -1.21 9.50
CA ASP A 366 -37.04 -0.70 8.28
C ASP A 366 -35.92 0.30 8.64
N VAL A 367 -34.72 0.00 8.20
CA VAL A 367 -33.53 0.83 8.47
C VAL A 367 -32.82 1.15 7.16
N GLU A 368 -32.63 2.44 6.89
CA GLU A 368 -31.84 2.90 5.74
C GLU A 368 -30.38 2.43 5.87
N ASN A 369 -29.83 1.88 4.78
CA ASN A 369 -28.45 1.42 4.77
C ASN A 369 -27.45 2.57 4.86
N ASN A 370 -27.76 3.73 4.25
CA ASN A 370 -26.97 4.94 4.36
C ASN A 370 -27.84 6.17 4.08
N LYS A 371 -28.00 7.05 5.07
CA LYS A 371 -28.84 8.27 4.94
C LYS A 371 -28.30 9.29 3.93
N GLU A 372 -27.02 9.19 3.56
CA GLU A 372 -26.37 10.09 2.61
C GLU A 372 -26.32 9.50 1.20
N ASN A 373 -26.73 8.23 1.02
CA ASN A 373 -26.79 7.55 -0.28
C ASN A 373 -27.99 6.62 -0.34
N GLU A 374 -29.09 7.11 -0.89
CA GLU A 374 -30.35 6.38 -1.04
C GLU A 374 -30.24 5.16 -1.97
N GLU A 375 -29.26 5.13 -2.88
CA GLU A 375 -29.04 4.00 -3.80
C GLU A 375 -28.69 2.70 -3.06
N LEU A 376 -28.17 2.80 -1.84
CA LEU A 376 -27.88 1.63 -1.00
C LEU A 376 -29.15 1.00 -0.41
N GLY A 377 -30.29 1.66 -0.51
CA GLY A 377 -31.60 1.13 -0.09
C GLY A 377 -31.74 1.00 1.42
N SER A 378 -32.57 0.06 1.83
CA SER A 378 -32.89 -0.23 3.23
C SER A 378 -32.86 -1.73 3.52
N ARG A 379 -32.83 -2.08 4.79
CA ARG A 379 -32.88 -3.46 5.29
C ARG A 379 -33.86 -3.61 6.45
N LYS A 380 -34.21 -4.84 6.74
CA LYS A 380 -34.98 -5.20 7.94
C LYS A 380 -34.03 -5.56 9.08
N VAL A 381 -34.25 -4.96 10.25
CA VAL A 381 -33.47 -5.21 11.47
C VAL A 381 -34.43 -5.76 12.53
N ALA A 382 -34.07 -6.91 13.08
CA ALA A 382 -34.86 -7.56 14.13
C ALA A 382 -34.81 -6.75 15.42
N PHE A 383 -35.99 -6.60 16.09
CA PHE A 383 -36.14 -6.00 17.41
C PHE A 383 -36.96 -6.96 18.27
N GLY A 384 -36.46 -7.27 19.45
CA GLY A 384 -37.09 -8.20 20.39
C GLY A 384 -37.02 -7.73 21.83
N ARG A 385 -37.39 -8.61 22.74
CA ARG A 385 -37.38 -8.35 24.19
C ARG A 385 -35.97 -8.23 24.75
N GLU A 386 -35.00 -9.00 24.23
CA GLU A 386 -33.62 -9.02 24.67
C GLU A 386 -32.73 -8.38 23.62
N LEU A 387 -31.86 -7.47 24.05
CA LEU A 387 -30.94 -6.72 23.20
C LEU A 387 -29.54 -6.71 23.81
N TYR A 388 -28.54 -6.37 23.01
CA TYR A 388 -27.22 -5.97 23.47
C TYR A 388 -26.99 -4.50 23.14
N ILE A 389 -26.36 -3.78 24.07
CA ILE A 389 -25.84 -2.41 23.90
C ILE A 389 -24.37 -2.35 24.28
N GLU A 390 -23.68 -1.28 23.91
CA GLU A 390 -22.32 -1.04 24.38
C GLU A 390 -22.33 -0.84 25.90
N ARG A 391 -21.39 -1.49 26.58
CA ARG A 391 -21.19 -1.31 28.02
C ARG A 391 -21.01 0.15 28.41
N ASP A 392 -20.26 0.91 27.61
CA ASP A 392 -20.01 2.34 27.82
C ASP A 392 -21.24 3.23 27.63
N ASP A 393 -22.32 2.68 27.06
CA ASP A 393 -23.59 3.38 26.94
C ASP A 393 -24.47 3.30 28.21
N PHE A 394 -23.96 2.61 29.26
CA PHE A 394 -24.63 2.53 30.56
C PHE A 394 -23.66 2.92 31.69
N MET A 395 -24.16 3.72 32.65
CA MET A 395 -23.48 4.03 33.92
C MET A 395 -24.48 3.99 35.06
N ILE A 396 -24.06 3.47 36.23
CA ILE A 396 -24.88 3.45 37.45
C ILE A 396 -25.01 4.87 38.02
N ASP A 397 -23.87 5.55 38.16
CA ASP A 397 -23.78 6.93 38.68
C ASP A 397 -23.01 7.83 37.70
N PRO A 398 -23.72 8.40 36.70
CA PRO A 398 -23.08 9.13 35.62
C PRO A 398 -22.68 10.55 36.04
N PRO A 399 -21.62 11.12 35.42
CA PRO A 399 -21.27 12.52 35.61
C PRO A 399 -22.30 13.46 34.96
N LYS A 400 -22.26 14.74 35.34
CA LYS A 400 -23.06 15.76 34.67
C LYS A 400 -22.81 15.77 33.17
N LYS A 401 -23.89 15.93 32.37
CA LYS A 401 -23.85 15.91 30.89
C LYS A 401 -23.60 14.54 30.25
N TYR A 402 -23.82 13.43 30.97
CA TYR A 402 -23.90 12.10 30.39
C TYR A 402 -25.29 11.90 29.77
N PHE A 403 -25.35 11.77 28.44
CA PHE A 403 -26.62 11.67 27.70
C PHE A 403 -26.87 10.25 27.17
N ARG A 404 -26.44 9.24 27.92
CA ARG A 404 -26.68 7.83 27.62
C ARG A 404 -27.54 7.19 28.71
N MET A 405 -27.58 5.87 28.78
CA MET A 405 -28.46 5.15 29.70
C MET A 405 -27.91 5.13 31.14
N TYR A 406 -28.77 5.38 32.11
CA TYR A 406 -28.53 5.18 33.54
C TYR A 406 -29.86 4.95 34.27
N PRO A 407 -29.86 4.44 35.52
CA PRO A 407 -31.11 4.17 36.24
C PRO A 407 -32.06 5.36 36.28
N GLY A 408 -33.32 5.15 35.86
CA GLY A 408 -34.35 6.18 35.77
C GLY A 408 -34.32 7.09 34.54
N ASN A 409 -33.26 7.00 33.70
CA ASN A 409 -33.15 7.80 32.48
C ASN A 409 -33.81 7.11 31.27
N GLU A 410 -34.23 7.94 30.32
CA GLU A 410 -34.83 7.51 29.05
C GLU A 410 -33.91 7.89 27.89
N VAL A 411 -33.68 6.95 26.98
CA VAL A 411 -32.89 7.14 25.76
C VAL A 411 -33.65 6.57 24.56
N ARG A 412 -33.26 7.01 23.35
CA ARG A 412 -33.73 6.39 22.10
C ARG A 412 -32.81 5.24 21.72
N LEU A 413 -33.37 4.07 21.51
CA LEU A 413 -32.76 3.02 20.73
C LEU A 413 -32.83 3.42 19.25
N MET A 414 -31.69 3.47 18.58
CA MET A 414 -31.57 3.96 17.21
C MET A 414 -32.53 3.23 16.25
N ASN A 415 -33.31 4.00 15.49
CA ASN A 415 -34.34 3.51 14.58
C ASN A 415 -35.47 2.67 15.24
N ALA A 416 -35.57 2.66 16.55
CA ALA A 416 -36.56 1.87 17.30
C ALA A 416 -37.42 2.74 18.23
N TYR A 417 -37.33 2.56 19.52
CA TYR A 417 -38.21 3.14 20.52
C TYR A 417 -37.45 3.95 21.58
N PHE A 418 -38.16 4.73 22.38
CA PHE A 418 -37.66 5.20 23.66
C PHE A 418 -37.71 4.07 24.66
N VAL A 419 -36.63 3.92 25.44
CA VAL A 419 -36.54 2.98 26.54
C VAL A 419 -36.05 3.68 27.80
N LYS A 420 -36.66 3.32 28.94
CA LYS A 420 -36.30 3.85 30.25
C LYS A 420 -35.68 2.73 31.09
N CYS A 421 -34.49 2.95 31.60
CA CYS A 421 -33.84 2.03 32.54
C CYS A 421 -34.60 2.03 33.88
N THR A 422 -35.04 0.86 34.31
CA THR A 422 -35.80 0.66 35.57
C THR A 422 -34.97 -0.02 36.65
N ASP A 423 -34.07 -0.92 36.27
CA ASP A 423 -33.22 -1.69 37.17
C ASP A 423 -31.98 -2.23 36.45
N TYR A 424 -31.03 -2.82 37.19
CA TYR A 424 -29.84 -3.48 36.66
C TYR A 424 -29.34 -4.58 37.61
N ILE A 425 -28.60 -5.56 37.07
CA ILE A 425 -27.98 -6.64 37.80
C ILE A 425 -26.45 -6.53 37.66
N THR A 426 -25.74 -6.76 38.76
CA THR A 426 -24.29 -6.81 38.79
C THR A 426 -23.79 -8.19 39.22
N ASP A 427 -22.58 -8.52 38.81
CA ASP A 427 -21.83 -9.66 39.33
C ASP A 427 -21.21 -9.37 40.72
N GLU A 428 -20.47 -10.36 41.26
CA GLU A 428 -19.78 -10.26 42.55
C GLU A 428 -18.76 -9.13 42.62
N ASN A 429 -18.25 -8.68 41.50
CA ASN A 429 -17.28 -7.59 41.37
C ASN A 429 -17.92 -6.22 41.10
N GLY A 430 -19.26 -6.16 41.08
CA GLY A 430 -19.99 -4.92 40.78
C GLY A 430 -20.08 -4.58 39.28
N LYS A 431 -19.64 -5.49 38.39
CA LYS A 431 -19.76 -5.30 36.94
C LYS A 431 -21.19 -5.57 36.51
N VAL A 432 -21.80 -4.63 35.77
CA VAL A 432 -23.15 -4.78 35.23
C VAL A 432 -23.21 -5.92 34.22
N THR A 433 -24.11 -6.87 34.44
CA THR A 433 -24.32 -8.04 33.58
C THR A 433 -25.63 -7.97 32.82
N GLU A 434 -26.65 -7.32 33.37
CA GLU A 434 -27.96 -7.18 32.75
C GLU A 434 -28.63 -5.85 33.16
N ILE A 435 -29.35 -5.22 32.23
CA ILE A 435 -30.05 -3.96 32.42
C ILE A 435 -31.54 -4.22 32.11
N HIS A 436 -32.42 -3.76 33.00
CA HIS A 436 -33.85 -3.84 32.80
C HIS A 436 -34.40 -2.49 32.34
N CYS A 437 -35.22 -2.53 31.27
CA CYS A 437 -35.82 -1.34 30.71
C CYS A 437 -37.31 -1.58 30.44
N THR A 438 -38.09 -0.51 30.36
CA THR A 438 -39.40 -0.49 29.74
C THR A 438 -39.34 0.34 28.45
N TYR A 439 -40.08 -0.06 27.42
CA TYR A 439 -40.23 0.73 26.20
C TYR A 439 -41.58 1.42 26.11
N ASP A 440 -41.65 2.47 25.34
CA ASP A 440 -42.89 3.19 25.02
C ASP A 440 -43.24 2.94 23.55
N PRO A 441 -44.30 2.13 23.28
CA PRO A 441 -44.68 1.73 21.92
C PRO A 441 -45.11 2.89 21.03
N GLU A 442 -45.56 4.03 21.58
CA GLU A 442 -45.96 5.20 20.79
C GLU A 442 -44.75 5.90 20.16
N THR A 443 -43.56 5.71 20.71
CA THR A 443 -42.33 6.40 20.30
C THR A 443 -41.59 5.73 19.14
N LYS A 444 -42.20 4.75 18.46
CA LYS A 444 -41.61 4.05 17.32
C LYS A 444 -41.04 5.07 16.31
N SER A 445 -39.80 4.86 15.87
CA SER A 445 -39.20 5.71 14.85
C SER A 445 -40.03 5.71 13.57
N GLY A 446 -40.32 6.89 13.03
CA GLY A 446 -41.18 7.06 11.86
C GLY A 446 -42.69 7.14 12.17
N SER A 447 -43.13 6.99 13.44
CA SER A 447 -44.56 7.08 13.84
C SER A 447 -45.13 8.53 13.86
N GLY A 448 -44.25 9.55 13.74
CA GLY A 448 -44.68 10.93 13.89
C GLY A 448 -44.82 11.40 15.33
N PHE A 449 -44.38 10.64 16.33
CA PHE A 449 -44.43 10.99 17.73
C PHE A 449 -43.71 12.29 18.04
N THR A 450 -44.38 13.24 18.69
CA THR A 450 -43.83 14.58 19.05
C THR A 450 -44.01 14.91 20.53
N GLY A 451 -44.52 13.99 21.36
CA GLY A 451 -44.95 14.22 22.74
C GLY A 451 -43.80 14.63 23.67
N ARG A 452 -42.60 14.12 23.46
CA ARG A 452 -41.39 14.49 24.22
C ARG A 452 -40.11 14.21 23.43
N LYS A 453 -39.01 14.78 23.86
CA LYS A 453 -37.66 14.56 23.27
C LYS A 453 -36.74 13.93 24.30
N VAL A 454 -35.90 12.99 23.86
CA VAL A 454 -34.78 12.45 24.63
C VAL A 454 -33.47 12.98 24.07
N LYS A 455 -32.45 13.13 24.93
CA LYS A 455 -31.16 13.67 24.52
C LYS A 455 -30.20 12.61 23.99
N GLY A 456 -30.34 11.34 24.42
CA GLY A 456 -29.45 10.25 24.08
C GLY A 456 -30.05 9.33 23.02
N THR A 457 -29.24 8.94 22.02
CA THR A 457 -29.54 7.86 21.10
C THR A 457 -28.38 6.88 21.13
N ILE A 458 -28.66 5.61 21.37
CA ILE A 458 -27.67 4.53 21.42
C ILE A 458 -28.00 3.46 20.37
N HIS A 459 -26.99 2.77 19.88
CA HIS A 459 -27.15 1.61 18.99
C HIS A 459 -27.25 0.31 19.79
N TRP A 460 -27.77 -0.69 19.16
CA TRP A 460 -28.13 -1.97 19.78
C TRP A 460 -28.17 -3.09 18.75
N VAL A 461 -28.20 -4.34 19.18
CA VAL A 461 -28.51 -5.51 18.35
C VAL A 461 -29.49 -6.41 19.09
N CYS A 462 -30.34 -7.10 18.34
CA CYS A 462 -31.30 -8.07 18.89
C CYS A 462 -30.55 -9.32 19.34
N ALA A 463 -30.74 -9.75 20.59
CA ALA A 463 -30.05 -10.92 21.13
C ALA A 463 -30.46 -12.23 20.46
N ASP A 464 -31.74 -12.36 20.05
CA ASP A 464 -32.28 -13.59 19.43
C ASP A 464 -31.77 -13.79 17.98
N GLU A 465 -31.37 -12.72 17.29
CA GLU A 465 -30.94 -12.76 15.89
C GLU A 465 -29.60 -12.05 15.65
N CYS A 466 -28.71 -11.98 16.62
CA CYS A 466 -27.38 -11.42 16.40
C CYS A 466 -26.38 -12.47 15.89
N VAL A 467 -25.28 -11.98 15.35
CA VAL A 467 -24.14 -12.79 14.89
C VAL A 467 -22.96 -12.51 15.80
N ASP A 468 -22.31 -13.59 16.27
CA ASP A 468 -21.06 -13.48 17.01
C ASP A 468 -19.89 -13.24 16.06
N ALA A 469 -18.98 -12.35 16.45
CA ALA A 469 -17.79 -12.05 15.66
C ALA A 469 -16.62 -11.63 16.53
N GLU A 470 -15.42 -11.89 16.04
CA GLU A 470 -14.19 -11.25 16.52
C GLU A 470 -14.00 -9.92 15.80
N VAL A 471 -13.67 -8.90 16.54
CA VAL A 471 -13.32 -7.59 15.97
C VAL A 471 -11.90 -7.21 16.38
N ARG A 472 -11.10 -6.78 15.42
CA ARG A 472 -9.71 -6.35 15.60
C ARG A 472 -9.60 -4.84 15.42
N LEU A 473 -9.14 -4.16 16.46
CA LEU A 473 -8.88 -2.75 16.46
C LEU A 473 -7.37 -2.52 16.28
N TYR A 474 -7.01 -1.82 15.19
CA TYR A 474 -5.63 -1.53 14.88
C TYR A 474 -5.32 -0.06 15.16
N GLU A 475 -4.24 0.17 15.89
CA GLU A 475 -3.59 1.45 16.09
C GLU A 475 -2.24 1.46 15.35
N ASN A 476 -1.56 2.59 15.35
CA ASN A 476 -0.24 2.69 14.73
C ASN A 476 0.74 1.69 15.39
N ILE A 477 1.50 0.96 14.57
CA ILE A 477 2.48 -0.02 15.05
C ILE A 477 3.66 0.61 15.79
N VAL A 478 3.93 1.91 15.54
CA VAL A 478 4.96 2.67 16.24
C VAL A 478 4.36 3.64 17.25
N ASP A 479 5.13 3.98 18.27
CA ASP A 479 4.77 5.03 19.21
C ASP A 479 4.93 6.39 18.53
N GLU A 480 3.81 7.05 18.23
CA GLU A 480 3.79 8.30 17.47
C GLU A 480 4.50 9.45 18.17
N GLU A 481 4.54 9.45 19.51
CA GLU A 481 5.17 10.51 20.30
C GLU A 481 6.70 10.41 20.27
N LYS A 482 7.23 9.17 20.17
CA LYS A 482 8.67 8.90 20.20
C LYS A 482 9.30 8.80 18.81
N GLY A 483 8.47 8.68 17.77
CA GLY A 483 8.93 8.43 16.40
C GLY A 483 9.27 6.96 16.13
N VAL A 484 9.66 6.67 14.88
CA VAL A 484 9.84 5.27 14.40
C VAL A 484 11.03 4.57 15.04
N TYR A 485 12.12 5.29 15.27
CA TYR A 485 13.40 4.72 15.72
C TYR A 485 13.88 5.32 17.02
N ASN A 486 14.44 4.47 17.87
CA ASN A 486 15.24 4.86 19.03
C ASN A 486 16.63 5.37 18.58
N GLU A 487 17.38 5.97 19.50
CA GLU A 487 18.76 6.43 19.26
C GLU A 487 19.71 5.31 18.83
N ASP A 488 19.46 4.07 19.27
CA ASP A 488 20.23 2.87 18.91
C ASP A 488 19.81 2.24 17.58
N GLY A 489 18.82 2.85 16.89
CA GLY A 489 18.27 2.36 15.63
C GLY A 489 17.25 1.23 15.75
N SER A 490 16.87 0.83 16.96
CA SER A 490 15.75 -0.09 17.20
C SER A 490 14.41 0.61 16.99
N LEU A 491 13.32 -0.18 16.80
CA LEU A 491 11.98 0.36 16.58
C LEU A 491 11.29 0.71 17.90
N ASN A 492 10.64 1.87 17.93
CA ASN A 492 9.70 2.25 18.99
C ASN A 492 8.33 1.65 18.70
N LEU A 493 8.09 0.42 19.16
CA LEU A 493 6.83 -0.27 18.93
C LEU A 493 5.76 0.16 19.95
N ASN A 494 4.53 0.32 19.45
CA ASN A 494 3.35 0.52 20.28
C ASN A 494 2.82 -0.85 20.76
N PRO A 495 2.89 -1.16 22.06
CA PRO A 495 2.43 -2.45 22.58
C PRO A 495 0.90 -2.63 22.44
N ASN A 496 0.16 -1.53 22.27
CA ASN A 496 -1.29 -1.51 22.12
C ASN A 496 -1.73 -1.36 20.65
N SER A 497 -0.86 -1.71 19.70
CA SER A 497 -1.14 -1.58 18.27
C SER A 497 -2.25 -2.51 17.76
N LEU A 498 -2.60 -3.55 18.52
CA LEU A 498 -3.68 -4.50 18.23
C LEU A 498 -4.47 -4.79 19.49
N THR A 499 -5.79 -4.59 19.41
CA THR A 499 -6.75 -5.05 20.42
C THR A 499 -7.72 -6.01 19.77
N ILE A 500 -7.84 -7.22 20.31
CA ILE A 500 -8.75 -8.25 19.84
C ILE A 500 -9.97 -8.30 20.77
N LEU A 501 -11.16 -8.18 20.19
CA LEU A 501 -12.46 -8.27 20.87
C LEU A 501 -13.17 -9.53 20.39
N PRO A 502 -13.16 -10.64 21.16
CA PRO A 502 -13.60 -11.95 20.66
C PRO A 502 -15.11 -12.18 20.70
N GLU A 503 -15.86 -11.35 21.44
CA GLU A 503 -17.27 -11.61 21.78
C GLU A 503 -18.21 -10.47 21.33
N CYS A 504 -17.94 -9.87 20.17
CA CYS A 504 -18.78 -8.81 19.62
C CYS A 504 -20.12 -9.37 19.10
N LYS A 505 -21.16 -8.55 19.16
CA LYS A 505 -22.51 -8.88 18.68
C LYS A 505 -22.88 -7.95 17.52
N LEU A 506 -23.18 -8.53 16.36
CA LEU A 506 -23.46 -7.83 15.13
C LEU A 506 -24.89 -8.08 14.65
N GLU A 507 -25.46 -7.17 13.85
CA GLU A 507 -26.73 -7.40 13.18
C GLU A 507 -26.74 -8.71 12.38
N ALA A 508 -27.86 -9.41 12.37
CA ALA A 508 -28.05 -10.68 11.66
C ALA A 508 -27.65 -10.63 10.17
N GLY A 509 -27.84 -9.49 9.52
CA GLY A 509 -27.51 -9.29 8.10
C GLY A 509 -26.02 -9.41 7.76
N LEU A 510 -25.14 -9.45 8.76
CA LEU A 510 -23.70 -9.64 8.56
C LEU A 510 -23.27 -11.11 8.56
N LYS A 511 -24.19 -12.05 8.81
CA LYS A 511 -23.90 -13.50 8.89
C LYS A 511 -23.18 -14.04 7.64
N ASP A 512 -23.59 -13.57 6.46
CA ASP A 512 -23.08 -14.06 5.18
C ASP A 512 -21.97 -13.17 4.60
N SER A 513 -21.31 -12.34 5.43
CA SER A 513 -20.21 -11.48 5.00
C SER A 513 -19.08 -12.28 4.39
N LYS A 514 -18.58 -11.80 3.26
CA LYS A 514 -17.46 -12.39 2.52
C LYS A 514 -16.19 -11.59 2.75
N ALA A 515 -15.07 -12.20 2.43
CA ALA A 515 -13.76 -11.52 2.43
C ALA A 515 -13.83 -10.16 1.72
N TYR A 516 -13.32 -9.13 2.37
CA TYR A 516 -13.31 -7.73 1.93
C TYR A 516 -14.67 -7.01 1.96
N ASP A 517 -15.77 -7.64 2.35
CA ASP A 517 -17.00 -6.90 2.63
C ASP A 517 -16.75 -5.88 3.73
N SER A 518 -17.17 -4.64 3.50
CA SER A 518 -16.89 -3.56 4.45
C SER A 518 -18.13 -2.74 4.75
N PHE A 519 -18.20 -2.30 6.00
CA PHE A 519 -19.35 -1.61 6.59
C PHE A 519 -18.89 -0.48 7.50
N GLN A 520 -19.76 0.50 7.69
CA GLN A 520 -19.61 1.40 8.83
C GLN A 520 -20.33 0.78 10.03
N PHE A 521 -19.59 0.43 11.08
CA PHE A 521 -20.20 0.14 12.38
C PHE A 521 -20.56 1.46 13.05
N VAL A 522 -21.86 1.65 13.24
CA VAL A 522 -22.42 2.92 13.74
C VAL A 522 -21.70 3.36 15.02
N ARG A 523 -21.24 4.60 15.05
CA ARG A 523 -20.49 5.23 16.16
C ARG A 523 -19.09 4.66 16.43
N GLN A 524 -18.66 3.57 15.75
CA GLN A 524 -17.40 2.88 16.00
C GLN A 524 -16.33 3.16 14.94
N GLY A 525 -16.65 3.03 13.67
CA GLY A 525 -15.70 3.18 12.57
C GLY A 525 -16.11 2.44 11.32
N TYR A 526 -15.16 2.26 10.41
CA TYR A 526 -15.31 1.41 9.23
C TYR A 526 -14.55 0.10 9.44
N PHE A 527 -15.17 -1.00 9.06
CA PHE A 527 -14.68 -2.35 9.30
C PHE A 527 -14.78 -3.19 8.05
N CYS A 528 -13.84 -4.12 7.89
CA CYS A 528 -13.73 -5.02 6.75
C CYS A 528 -13.66 -6.47 7.23
N CYS A 529 -14.43 -7.36 6.60
CA CYS A 529 -14.34 -8.80 6.87
C CYS A 529 -12.95 -9.31 6.44
N ASP A 530 -12.22 -9.93 7.38
CA ASP A 530 -10.84 -10.38 7.16
C ASP A 530 -10.79 -11.49 6.11
N ALA A 531 -9.92 -11.32 5.10
CA ALA A 531 -9.82 -12.27 3.99
C ALA A 531 -9.03 -13.54 4.32
N LYS A 532 -8.30 -13.56 5.43
CA LYS A 532 -7.41 -14.65 5.83
C LYS A 532 -7.98 -15.48 6.97
N ASP A 533 -8.52 -14.82 7.99
CA ASP A 533 -8.89 -15.46 9.24
C ASP A 533 -10.42 -15.63 9.42
N SER A 534 -11.24 -14.91 8.63
CA SER A 534 -12.69 -15.06 8.69
C SER A 534 -13.15 -16.33 8.00
N THR A 535 -14.06 -17.08 8.66
CA THR A 535 -14.71 -18.28 8.13
C THR A 535 -16.22 -18.17 8.30
N GLU A 536 -17.01 -19.08 7.72
CA GLU A 536 -18.46 -19.10 7.87
C GLU A 536 -18.90 -19.27 9.34
N ASP A 537 -18.12 -20.01 10.14
CA ASP A 537 -18.41 -20.28 11.55
C ASP A 537 -17.71 -19.30 12.51
N HIS A 538 -16.79 -18.49 12.02
CA HIS A 538 -16.03 -17.53 12.81
C HIS A 538 -15.74 -16.27 11.99
N LEU A 539 -16.62 -15.29 12.12
CA LEU A 539 -16.44 -14.00 11.44
C LEU A 539 -15.39 -13.15 12.17
N VAL A 540 -14.47 -12.59 11.40
CA VAL A 540 -13.43 -11.67 11.85
C VAL A 540 -13.53 -10.37 11.08
N PHE A 541 -13.63 -9.25 11.78
CA PHE A 541 -13.65 -7.91 11.18
C PHE A 541 -12.46 -7.07 11.62
N ASN A 542 -11.75 -6.52 10.65
CA ASN A 542 -10.66 -5.59 10.86
C ASN A 542 -11.17 -4.15 10.84
N ARG A 543 -10.83 -3.32 11.84
CA ARG A 543 -11.08 -1.89 11.76
C ARG A 543 -10.19 -1.28 10.67
N ILE A 544 -10.81 -0.72 9.65
CA ILE A 544 -10.13 0.03 8.59
C ILE A 544 -9.64 1.35 9.16
N VAL A 545 -10.58 2.14 9.72
CA VAL A 545 -10.32 3.48 10.25
C VAL A 545 -11.43 3.88 11.23
N SER A 546 -11.10 4.70 12.21
CA SER A 546 -12.08 5.31 13.14
C SER A 546 -12.91 6.40 12.44
N LEU A 547 -14.02 6.84 13.05
CA LEU A 547 -14.86 7.92 12.50
C LEU A 547 -14.23 9.31 12.61
N LYS A 548 -13.35 9.53 13.58
CA LYS A 548 -12.70 10.83 13.82
C LYS A 548 -11.44 10.96 12.97
N SER A 549 -11.23 12.13 12.40
CA SER A 549 -10.02 12.49 11.68
C SER A 549 -9.21 13.51 12.45
N SER A 550 -7.90 13.32 12.56
CA SER A 550 -6.96 14.33 13.00
C SER A 550 -6.51 15.23 11.84
N TYR A 551 -6.62 14.75 10.60
CA TYR A 551 -6.28 15.50 9.40
C TYR A 551 -7.37 16.50 9.02
N LYS A 552 -6.95 17.72 8.68
CA LYS A 552 -7.82 18.76 8.12
C LYS A 552 -7.26 19.19 6.76
N PRO A 553 -7.99 18.97 5.66
CA PRO A 553 -7.53 19.43 4.35
C PRO A 553 -7.32 20.95 4.39
N LYS A 554 -6.23 21.41 3.76
CA LYS A 554 -6.03 22.86 3.54
C LYS A 554 -7.12 23.33 2.57
N LYS A 555 -7.83 24.38 2.97
CA LYS A 555 -8.83 25.04 2.13
C LYS A 555 -8.17 25.71 0.93
#